data_ba228ce8a32f840cb79fe88a02396910
#
_entry.id   ba228ce8a32f840cb79fe88a02396910
#
_cell.length_a   1.000
_cell.length_b   1.000
_cell.length_c   1.000
_cell.angle_alpha   90.00
_cell.angle_beta   90.00
_cell.angle_gamma   90.00
#
_symmetry.space_group_name_H-M   'P 1'
#
loop_
_entity.id
_entity.type
_entity.pdbx_description
1 polymer ?
#
loop_
_entity_poly.entity_id
_entity_poly.type
_entity_poly.pdbx_seq_one_letter_code
_entity_poly.pdbx_strand_id
1 'polypeptide(L)'
;MPAPSASRPAGSLRRLFSPLLSLLLVLALGFGLGGCVTTGLASSADSPWQPVPLATTANPLAVAFTDDRHGFLVGSNRLILETDDGGASWEERALDLPEEENFRLISIAFSGQEGWIAGQPGLLLRSTDGGQNWSRLFLDTKLPGEPYLITALGRSSAELATNVGAVYQTRDGGNSWQARVEDAAGAVRELRRSVDGRYVSVSGLGNFFSTWEPGQPTWQVHQRMSSQRLQTMGFQPDGALWMLARGAQLRFNPDAADPEQWGKAIIPITNGYGYLDMAWDPRGTIWTGGGSGTLLSSSDGGRTWQRDPVGEQQPTNFTRIVFAADGKGFVLGERGSLLRWVG
;
A
#
# COMPACT_ATOMS: atom_id res chain seq x y z
N MET A 1 7.23 -63.22 -51.12
CA MET A 1 7.49 -64.69 -51.14
C MET A 1 8.32 -65.04 -49.93
N PRO A 2 8.07 -66.15 -49.22
CA PRO A 2 6.86 -66.48 -48.47
C PRO A 2 7.19 -66.79 -47.01
N ALA A 3 6.17 -66.85 -46.18
CA ALA A 3 6.22 -67.46 -44.84
C ALA A 3 6.42 -69.00 -44.98
N PRO A 4 6.77 -69.70 -43.91
CA PRO A 4 5.75 -70.42 -43.13
C PRO A 4 6.02 -70.41 -41.61
N SER A 5 5.03 -70.36 -40.73
CA SER A 5 4.03 -71.33 -40.23
C SER A 5 4.58 -72.38 -39.26
N ALA A 6 3.78 -72.50 -38.19
CA ALA A 6 3.59 -73.65 -37.28
C ALA A 6 4.32 -73.57 -35.96
N SER A 7 3.79 -73.91 -34.78
CA SER A 7 2.56 -74.50 -34.29
C SER A 7 2.62 -74.58 -32.77
N ARG A 8 1.48 -74.56 -32.11
CA ARG A 8 1.29 -74.77 -30.64
C ARG A 8 1.61 -76.26 -30.28
N PRO A 9 1.83 -76.52 -28.95
CA PRO A 9 0.69 -77.01 -28.22
C PRO A 9 0.55 -76.49 -26.77
N ALA A 10 -0.64 -76.73 -26.29
CA ALA A 10 -1.15 -76.42 -24.96
C ALA A 10 -0.60 -77.30 -23.83
N GLY A 11 -0.50 -76.78 -22.66
CA GLY A 11 -0.26 -77.46 -21.43
C GLY A 11 -0.93 -76.80 -20.28
N SER A 12 -2.02 -77.37 -19.82
CA SER A 12 -2.77 -76.96 -18.59
C SER A 12 -1.99 -77.28 -17.32
N LEU A 13 -1.91 -76.36 -16.38
CA LEU A 13 -1.60 -76.69 -14.99
C LEU A 13 -2.47 -75.89 -14.06
N ARG A 14 -3.09 -76.63 -13.18
CA ARG A 14 -4.12 -76.33 -12.19
C ARG A 14 -3.67 -75.34 -11.11
N ARG A 15 -4.66 -74.63 -10.64
CA ARG A 15 -4.79 -73.79 -9.47
C ARG A 15 -4.17 -74.40 -8.20
N LEU A 16 -3.41 -73.60 -7.45
CA LEU A 16 -3.30 -73.67 -6.00
C LEU A 16 -3.40 -72.23 -5.49
N PHE A 17 -4.57 -71.89 -5.03
CA PHE A 17 -4.80 -70.69 -4.22
C PHE A 17 -4.22 -70.90 -2.83
N SER A 18 -3.25 -70.14 -2.45
CA SER A 18 -2.73 -70.06 -1.13
C SER A 18 -3.51 -68.99 -0.29
N PRO A 19 -4.03 -69.29 0.88
CA PRO A 19 -4.80 -68.35 1.71
C PRO A 19 -3.98 -67.23 2.36
N LEU A 20 -2.68 -67.15 2.08
CA LEU A 20 -1.78 -66.11 2.62
C LEU A 20 -1.86 -64.78 1.89
N LEU A 21 -2.47 -64.72 0.69
CA LEU A 21 -2.60 -63.45 -0.07
C LEU A 21 -3.77 -62.61 0.38
N SER A 22 -4.77 -63.16 1.04
CA SER A 22 -5.94 -62.47 1.55
C SER A 22 -5.67 -61.70 2.85
N LEU A 23 -4.63 -62.05 3.61
CA LEU A 23 -4.31 -61.36 4.86
C LEU A 23 -3.46 -60.12 4.66
N LEU A 24 -2.71 -60.04 3.55
CA LEU A 24 -1.90 -58.87 3.20
C LEU A 24 -2.73 -57.75 2.55
N LEU A 25 -3.89 -58.06 1.94
CA LEU A 25 -4.76 -57.06 1.36
C LEU A 25 -5.62 -56.32 2.39
N VAL A 26 -5.90 -56.90 3.53
CA VAL A 26 -6.67 -56.29 4.61
C VAL A 26 -5.79 -55.39 5.47
N LEU A 27 -4.48 -55.66 5.55
CA LEU A 27 -3.53 -54.75 6.28
C LEU A 27 -3.12 -53.51 5.47
N ALA A 28 -3.28 -53.51 4.13
CA ALA A 28 -2.97 -52.36 3.30
C ALA A 28 -4.11 -51.31 3.22
N LEU A 29 -5.33 -51.68 3.66
CA LEU A 29 -6.50 -50.77 3.68
C LEU A 29 -6.70 -50.08 5.04
N GLY A 30 -5.90 -50.41 6.06
CA GLY A 30 -6.02 -49.86 7.41
C GLY A 30 -5.15 -48.62 7.69
N PHE A 31 -4.23 -48.25 6.81
CA PHE A 31 -3.34 -47.08 7.01
C PHE A 31 -3.55 -45.91 6.03
N GLY A 32 -4.67 -45.86 5.38
CA GLY A 32 -5.04 -44.80 4.40
C GLY A 32 -5.95 -43.71 4.95
N LEU A 33 -6.12 -43.56 6.25
CA LEU A 33 -6.75 -42.40 6.91
C LEU A 33 -5.67 -41.47 7.46
N GLY A 34 -4.69 -41.17 6.63
CA GLY A 34 -3.81 -40.02 6.83
C GLY A 34 -4.66 -38.77 6.71
N GLY A 35 -4.78 -38.04 7.83
CA GLY A 35 -5.64 -36.91 7.98
C GLY A 35 -5.60 -35.93 6.80
N CYS A 36 -6.77 -35.57 6.31
CA CYS A 36 -6.94 -34.27 5.71
C CYS A 36 -6.44 -33.29 6.77
N VAL A 37 -5.25 -32.73 6.54
CA VAL A 37 -4.89 -31.45 7.14
C VAL A 37 -5.91 -30.50 6.52
N THR A 38 -7.03 -30.30 7.21
CA THR A 38 -7.84 -29.14 7.02
C THR A 38 -6.90 -27.99 7.35
N THR A 39 -6.29 -27.41 6.32
CA THR A 39 -5.82 -26.04 6.43
C THR A 39 -7.07 -25.25 6.77
N GLY A 40 -7.32 -25.06 8.06
CA GLY A 40 -8.39 -24.22 8.52
C GLY A 40 -8.19 -22.89 7.85
N LEU A 41 -9.19 -22.43 7.09
CA LEU A 41 -9.23 -21.05 6.64
C LEU A 41 -9.06 -20.21 7.90
N ALA A 42 -8.06 -19.34 7.91
CA ALA A 42 -7.86 -18.42 9.03
C ALA A 42 -9.19 -17.71 9.31
N SER A 43 -9.61 -17.71 10.57
CA SER A 43 -10.86 -17.07 10.97
C SER A 43 -10.70 -15.55 10.79
N SER A 44 -11.75 -14.87 10.35
CA SER A 44 -11.76 -13.39 10.34
C SER A 44 -11.58 -12.81 11.75
N ALA A 45 -11.85 -13.59 12.80
CA ALA A 45 -11.58 -13.23 14.19
C ALA A 45 -10.09 -13.14 14.53
N ASP A 46 -9.20 -13.74 13.73
CA ASP A 46 -7.75 -13.70 13.92
C ASP A 46 -7.09 -12.53 13.17
N SER A 47 -7.84 -11.79 12.36
CA SER A 47 -7.33 -10.61 11.66
C SER A 47 -7.26 -9.40 12.58
N PRO A 48 -6.16 -8.64 12.56
CA PRO A 48 -6.07 -7.36 13.27
C PRO A 48 -6.79 -6.21 12.52
N TRP A 49 -7.44 -6.51 11.40
CA TRP A 49 -8.16 -5.54 10.59
C TRP A 49 -9.66 -5.71 10.72
N GLN A 50 -10.36 -4.60 10.86
CA GLN A 50 -11.82 -4.54 10.88
C GLN A 50 -12.33 -3.67 9.74
N PRO A 51 -13.32 -4.14 8.94
CA PRO A 51 -13.99 -3.31 7.95
C PRO A 51 -14.75 -2.17 8.65
N VAL A 52 -14.59 -0.96 8.13
CA VAL A 52 -15.34 0.21 8.57
C VAL A 52 -16.25 0.64 7.43
N PRO A 53 -17.58 0.59 7.61
CA PRO A 53 -18.52 1.00 6.58
C PRO A 53 -18.42 2.52 6.35
N LEU A 54 -18.22 2.91 5.10
CA LEU A 54 -18.31 4.31 4.68
C LEU A 54 -19.56 4.49 3.81
N ALA A 55 -20.35 5.53 4.10
CA ALA A 55 -21.56 5.84 3.33
C ALA A 55 -21.22 6.55 2.00
N THR A 56 -20.23 6.05 1.26
CA THR A 56 -19.77 6.64 0.01
C THR A 56 -19.22 5.60 -0.95
N THR A 57 -19.25 5.90 -2.25
CA THR A 57 -18.54 5.16 -3.30
C THR A 57 -17.29 5.89 -3.80
N ALA A 58 -16.97 7.05 -3.24
CA ALA A 58 -15.74 7.76 -3.54
C ALA A 58 -14.52 6.98 -3.00
N ASN A 59 -13.38 7.16 -3.61
CA ASN A 59 -12.15 6.47 -3.19
C ASN A 59 -11.48 7.27 -2.05
N PRO A 60 -11.33 6.70 -0.84
CA PRO A 60 -10.48 7.27 0.19
C PRO A 60 -9.03 7.28 -0.29
N LEU A 61 -8.31 8.39 -0.07
CA LEU A 61 -6.96 8.60 -0.59
C LEU A 61 -5.93 8.92 0.51
N ALA A 62 -6.36 9.62 1.58
CA ALA A 62 -5.50 9.93 2.70
C ALA A 62 -6.31 10.07 3.99
N VAL A 63 -5.65 9.84 5.13
CA VAL A 63 -6.20 9.96 6.48
C VAL A 63 -5.19 10.64 7.38
N ALA A 64 -5.63 11.53 8.25
CA ALA A 64 -4.81 12.16 9.28
C ALA A 64 -5.63 12.49 10.51
N PHE A 65 -4.97 12.52 11.66
CA PHE A 65 -5.57 12.77 12.96
C PHE A 65 -4.98 14.03 13.59
N THR A 66 -5.82 14.76 14.34
CA THR A 66 -5.40 15.87 15.17
C THR A 66 -4.99 15.42 16.58
N ASP A 67 -5.61 14.31 17.03
CA ASP A 67 -5.38 13.66 18.32
C ASP A 67 -5.78 12.17 18.24
N ASP A 68 -5.88 11.50 19.40
CA ASP A 68 -6.20 10.06 19.45
C ASP A 68 -7.60 9.71 18.97
N ARG A 69 -8.52 10.64 18.90
CA ARG A 69 -9.93 10.41 18.58
C ARG A 69 -10.38 11.14 17.32
N HIS A 70 -9.97 12.39 17.18
CA HIS A 70 -10.44 13.27 16.14
C HIS A 70 -9.53 13.24 14.92
N GLY A 71 -10.12 13.04 13.74
CA GLY A 71 -9.37 12.93 12.49
C GLY A 71 -10.24 13.06 11.26
N PHE A 72 -9.59 13.10 10.11
CA PHE A 72 -10.23 13.27 8.80
C PHE A 72 -9.69 12.26 7.79
N LEU A 73 -10.60 11.79 6.94
CA LEU A 73 -10.31 11.00 5.76
C LEU A 73 -10.75 11.79 4.54
N VAL A 74 -9.85 11.92 3.57
CA VAL A 74 -10.10 12.67 2.33
C VAL A 74 -9.97 11.76 1.10
N GLY A 75 -10.62 12.16 -0.01
CA GLY A 75 -10.64 11.30 -1.18
C GLY A 75 -11.09 11.95 -2.48
N SER A 76 -11.46 11.09 -3.45
CA SER A 76 -12.02 11.54 -4.72
C SER A 76 -13.40 12.16 -4.54
N ASN A 77 -13.87 12.89 -5.56
CA ASN A 77 -15.20 13.51 -5.55
C ASN A 77 -15.44 14.43 -4.35
N ARG A 78 -14.44 15.21 -3.97
CA ARG A 78 -14.46 16.14 -2.82
C ARG A 78 -14.75 15.46 -1.46
N LEU A 79 -14.55 14.14 -1.38
CA LEU A 79 -14.79 13.40 -0.16
C LEU A 79 -13.96 13.97 0.99
N ILE A 80 -14.65 14.35 2.05
CA ILE A 80 -14.08 14.57 3.38
C ILE A 80 -15.00 13.96 4.42
N LEU A 81 -14.46 13.07 5.23
CA LEU A 81 -15.14 12.45 6.36
C LEU A 81 -14.41 12.82 7.63
N GLU A 82 -15.14 12.94 8.72
CA GLU A 82 -14.64 13.24 10.05
C GLU A 82 -14.95 12.10 11.01
N THR A 83 -14.08 11.86 11.96
CA THR A 83 -14.25 10.90 13.05
C THR A 83 -13.94 11.54 14.39
N ASP A 84 -14.68 11.17 15.44
CA ASP A 84 -14.45 11.51 16.83
C ASP A 84 -14.21 10.30 17.74
N ASP A 85 -14.03 9.13 17.14
CA ASP A 85 -13.84 7.84 17.83
C ASP A 85 -12.59 7.06 17.37
N GLY A 86 -11.60 7.78 16.79
CA GLY A 86 -10.36 7.19 16.33
C GLY A 86 -10.51 6.33 15.07
N GLY A 87 -11.49 6.68 14.23
CA GLY A 87 -11.75 6.03 12.95
C GLY A 87 -12.60 4.77 13.02
N ALA A 88 -13.30 4.54 14.12
CA ALA A 88 -14.25 3.44 14.22
C ALA A 88 -15.55 3.74 13.45
N SER A 89 -15.93 5.02 13.38
CA SER A 89 -17.00 5.53 12.54
C SER A 89 -16.62 6.85 11.88
N TRP A 90 -17.29 7.18 10.77
CA TRP A 90 -16.99 8.36 9.96
C TRP A 90 -18.28 9.03 9.49
N GLU A 91 -18.30 10.37 9.60
CA GLU A 91 -19.41 11.19 9.16
C GLU A 91 -18.96 12.14 8.04
N GLU A 92 -19.85 12.40 7.07
CA GLU A 92 -19.53 13.29 5.96
C GLU A 92 -19.54 14.75 6.44
N ARG A 93 -18.52 15.49 5.99
CA ARG A 93 -18.39 16.94 6.18
C ARG A 93 -18.52 17.65 4.85
N ALA A 94 -19.14 18.81 4.86
CA ALA A 94 -19.16 19.69 3.71
C ALA A 94 -17.95 20.64 3.75
N LEU A 95 -17.33 20.83 2.58
CA LEU A 95 -16.35 21.90 2.35
C LEU A 95 -17.02 23.00 1.54
N ASP A 96 -16.71 24.25 1.90
CA ASP A 96 -17.14 25.42 1.12
C ASP A 96 -16.28 25.51 -0.16
N LEU A 97 -16.61 24.67 -1.13
CA LEU A 97 -15.97 24.57 -2.44
C LEU A 97 -17.04 24.60 -3.53
N PRO A 98 -16.76 25.19 -4.70
CA PRO A 98 -17.68 25.21 -5.83
C PRO A 98 -18.15 23.81 -6.20
N GLU A 99 -19.48 23.62 -6.36
CA GLU A 99 -20.05 22.29 -6.66
C GLU A 99 -19.67 21.76 -8.03
N GLU A 100 -19.44 22.65 -8.98
CA GLU A 100 -19.03 22.35 -10.35
C GLU A 100 -17.57 21.87 -10.44
N GLU A 101 -16.73 22.13 -9.43
CA GLU A 101 -15.33 21.70 -9.40
C GLU A 101 -15.21 20.34 -8.70
N ASN A 102 -14.89 19.28 -9.47
CA ASN A 102 -14.73 17.93 -8.93
C ASN A 102 -13.30 17.72 -8.43
N PHE A 103 -13.00 18.27 -7.27
CA PHE A 103 -11.69 18.11 -6.64
C PHE A 103 -11.45 16.66 -6.14
N ARG A 104 -10.21 16.22 -6.33
CA ARG A 104 -9.65 15.06 -5.63
C ARG A 104 -8.80 15.58 -4.47
N LEU A 105 -9.21 15.31 -3.25
CA LEU A 105 -8.44 15.61 -2.03
C LEU A 105 -7.46 14.46 -1.82
N ILE A 106 -6.17 14.67 -2.10
CA ILE A 106 -5.21 13.57 -2.25
C ILE A 106 -4.23 13.43 -1.10
N SER A 107 -4.08 14.47 -0.29
CA SER A 107 -3.20 14.47 0.86
C SER A 107 -3.75 15.37 1.95
N ILE A 108 -3.67 14.91 3.20
CA ILE A 108 -4.04 15.65 4.39
C ILE A 108 -2.97 15.46 5.45
N ALA A 109 -2.65 16.51 6.21
CA ALA A 109 -1.69 16.45 7.30
C ALA A 109 -2.07 17.41 8.41
N PHE A 110 -1.81 17.01 9.65
CA PHE A 110 -1.97 17.86 10.84
C PHE A 110 -0.68 17.96 11.65
N SER A 111 -0.50 19.10 12.30
CA SER A 111 0.45 19.32 13.38
C SER A 111 -0.27 20.09 14.50
N GLY A 112 -0.80 19.38 15.49
CA GLY A 112 -1.75 19.90 16.46
C GLY A 112 -3.01 20.43 15.77
N GLN A 113 -3.35 21.70 16.01
CA GLN A 113 -4.52 22.35 15.42
C GLN A 113 -4.29 22.86 13.97
N GLU A 114 -3.07 22.82 13.48
CA GLU A 114 -2.72 23.27 12.12
C GLU A 114 -2.96 22.13 11.13
N GLY A 115 -3.96 22.26 10.27
CA GLY A 115 -4.35 21.27 9.26
C GLY A 115 -4.14 21.79 7.84
N TRP A 116 -3.77 20.88 6.95
CA TRP A 116 -3.56 21.16 5.52
C TRP A 116 -4.14 20.06 4.67
N ILE A 117 -4.83 20.43 3.58
CA ILE A 117 -5.28 19.49 2.54
C ILE A 117 -4.75 19.95 1.19
N ALA A 118 -4.09 19.04 0.48
CA ALA A 118 -3.72 19.22 -0.93
C ALA A 118 -4.67 18.44 -1.82
N GLY A 119 -5.11 19.07 -2.92
CA GLY A 119 -6.05 18.49 -3.86
C GLY A 119 -5.79 18.91 -5.30
N GLN A 120 -6.42 18.24 -6.22
CA GLN A 120 -6.31 18.47 -7.65
C GLN A 120 -7.70 18.68 -8.27
N PRO A 121 -7.79 19.62 -9.25
CA PRO A 121 -6.74 20.52 -9.73
C PRO A 121 -6.49 21.70 -8.77
N GLY A 122 -5.25 22.10 -8.59
CA GLY A 122 -4.81 23.35 -7.98
C GLY A 122 -5.42 23.74 -6.61
N LEU A 123 -5.76 22.77 -5.76
CA LEU A 123 -6.42 23.02 -4.49
C LEU A 123 -5.45 22.90 -3.32
N LEU A 124 -5.47 23.92 -2.45
CA LEU A 124 -4.83 23.89 -1.15
C LEU A 124 -5.77 24.49 -0.11
N LEU A 125 -6.06 23.72 0.93
CA LEU A 125 -6.86 24.17 2.08
C LEU A 125 -6.02 24.20 3.34
N ARG A 126 -6.31 25.14 4.23
CA ARG A 126 -5.69 25.27 5.54
C ARG A 126 -6.74 25.42 6.62
N SER A 127 -6.49 24.77 7.75
CA SER A 127 -7.21 24.94 9.02
C SER A 127 -6.24 25.37 10.09
N THR A 128 -6.70 26.18 11.07
CA THR A 128 -5.95 26.57 12.26
C THR A 128 -6.66 26.16 13.56
N ASP A 129 -7.74 25.42 13.44
CA ASP A 129 -8.65 25.03 14.53
C ASP A 129 -8.96 23.52 14.54
N GLY A 130 -8.00 22.70 14.09
CA GLY A 130 -8.13 21.26 14.11
C GLY A 130 -9.09 20.69 13.05
N GLY A 131 -9.32 21.43 11.96
CA GLY A 131 -10.19 21.00 10.86
C GLY A 131 -11.65 21.41 11.02
N GLN A 132 -12.01 22.19 12.05
CA GLN A 132 -13.37 22.70 12.20
C GLN A 132 -13.75 23.65 11.07
N ASN A 133 -12.81 24.51 10.65
CA ASN A 133 -12.96 25.40 9.52
C ASN A 133 -11.78 25.26 8.55
N TRP A 134 -12.08 25.29 7.26
CA TRP A 134 -11.11 25.22 6.19
C TRP A 134 -11.17 26.46 5.30
N SER A 135 -10.01 27.05 5.04
CA SER A 135 -9.87 28.19 4.15
C SER A 135 -9.06 27.79 2.92
N ARG A 136 -9.56 28.17 1.72
CA ARG A 136 -8.82 27.95 0.47
C ARG A 136 -7.66 28.95 0.38
N LEU A 137 -6.47 28.43 0.05
CA LEU A 137 -5.30 29.21 -0.27
C LEU A 137 -5.08 29.15 -1.79
N PHE A 138 -4.74 30.29 -2.36
CA PHE A 138 -4.45 30.37 -3.79
C PHE A 138 -2.95 30.20 -4.01
N LEU A 139 -2.57 29.19 -4.77
CA LEU A 139 -1.20 28.94 -5.18
C LEU A 139 -0.85 29.84 -6.36
N ASP A 140 0.40 30.31 -6.43
CA ASP A 140 0.89 31.03 -7.59
C ASP A 140 0.84 30.09 -8.81
N THR A 141 0.25 30.58 -9.91
CA THR A 141 0.15 29.83 -11.18
C THR A 141 1.51 29.50 -11.81
N LYS A 142 2.59 30.08 -11.29
CA LYS A 142 3.97 29.78 -11.70
C LYS A 142 4.56 28.56 -10.98
N LEU A 143 3.88 28.03 -9.94
CA LEU A 143 4.35 26.81 -9.28
C LEU A 143 4.28 25.62 -10.23
N PRO A 144 5.40 24.92 -10.52
CA PRO A 144 5.40 23.77 -11.41
C PRO A 144 4.56 22.63 -10.87
N GLY A 145 3.64 22.12 -11.68
CA GLY A 145 2.80 20.97 -11.38
C GLY A 145 1.64 21.26 -10.42
N GLU A 146 0.92 20.23 -10.08
CA GLU A 146 -0.26 20.25 -9.20
C GLU A 146 0.12 19.79 -7.78
N PRO A 147 -0.54 20.29 -6.73
CA PRO A 147 -0.38 19.76 -5.38
C PRO A 147 -0.51 18.24 -5.35
N TYR A 148 0.41 17.57 -4.65
CA TYR A 148 0.42 16.11 -4.56
C TYR A 148 0.58 15.59 -3.14
N LEU A 149 1.54 16.11 -2.36
CA LEU A 149 1.79 15.72 -0.99
C LEU A 149 1.97 16.97 -0.13
N ILE A 150 1.20 17.07 0.94
CA ILE A 150 1.34 18.13 1.94
C ILE A 150 1.79 17.54 3.28
N THR A 151 2.71 18.21 3.94
CA THR A 151 3.18 17.86 5.30
C THR A 151 3.08 19.08 6.20
N ALA A 152 2.33 18.97 7.27
CA ALA A 152 2.29 20.00 8.32
C ALA A 152 3.58 19.91 9.15
N LEU A 153 4.32 21.00 9.24
CA LEU A 153 5.61 21.08 9.96
C LEU A 153 5.52 21.83 11.30
N GLY A 154 4.34 22.29 11.66
CA GLY A 154 4.09 23.08 12.86
C GLY A 154 3.22 24.28 12.54
N ARG A 155 3.08 25.18 13.53
CA ARG A 155 2.25 26.36 13.39
C ARG A 155 2.68 27.22 12.20
N SER A 156 1.73 27.49 11.29
CA SER A 156 1.93 28.28 10.07
C SER A 156 3.03 27.76 9.14
N SER A 157 3.45 26.50 9.32
CA SER A 157 4.54 25.91 8.55
C SER A 157 4.11 24.60 7.89
N ALA A 158 4.34 24.49 6.59
CA ALA A 158 4.06 23.30 5.80
C ALA A 158 5.05 23.12 4.66
N GLU A 159 5.15 21.90 4.19
CA GLU A 159 5.92 21.54 2.99
C GLU A 159 4.98 20.90 1.97
N LEU A 160 4.96 21.45 0.77
CA LEU A 160 4.14 21.02 -0.36
C LEU A 160 5.03 20.43 -1.44
N ALA A 161 4.79 19.19 -1.82
CA ALA A 161 5.41 18.62 -3.01
C ALA A 161 4.36 18.45 -4.12
N THR A 162 4.77 18.68 -5.38
CA THR A 162 3.89 18.61 -6.55
C THR A 162 4.05 17.29 -7.30
N ASN A 163 3.11 17.01 -8.22
CA ASN A 163 3.14 15.83 -9.08
C ASN A 163 4.25 15.84 -10.14
N VAL A 164 5.09 16.87 -10.15
CA VAL A 164 6.33 16.92 -10.92
C VAL A 164 7.58 16.94 -10.04
N GLY A 165 7.41 16.72 -8.71
CA GLY A 165 8.53 16.67 -7.78
C GLY A 165 9.15 18.03 -7.46
N ALA A 166 8.43 19.14 -7.67
CA ALA A 166 8.82 20.41 -7.09
C ALA A 166 8.44 20.41 -5.60
N VAL A 167 9.34 20.89 -4.73
CA VAL A 167 9.16 20.92 -3.27
C VAL A 167 9.23 22.36 -2.80
N TYR A 168 8.23 22.80 -2.07
CA TYR A 168 8.09 24.14 -1.51
C TYR A 168 7.83 24.11 -0.02
N GLN A 169 8.30 25.10 0.69
CA GLN A 169 8.03 25.29 2.11
C GLN A 169 7.42 26.68 2.37
N THR A 170 6.39 26.71 3.19
CA THR A 170 5.87 27.94 3.82
C THR A 170 6.21 27.97 5.29
N ARG A 171 6.36 29.19 5.85
CA ARG A 171 6.53 29.46 7.28
C ARG A 171 5.60 30.55 7.77
N ASP A 172 4.71 31.03 6.91
CA ASP A 172 3.79 32.15 7.14
C ASP A 172 2.33 31.78 6.83
N GLY A 173 2.03 30.47 6.91
CA GLY A 173 0.69 29.95 6.74
C GLY A 173 0.23 29.94 5.28
N GLY A 174 1.15 29.82 4.34
CA GLY A 174 0.85 29.73 2.92
C GLY A 174 0.76 31.07 2.21
N ASN A 175 1.06 32.19 2.87
CA ASN A 175 1.12 33.50 2.22
C ASN A 175 2.30 33.61 1.24
N SER A 176 3.41 32.95 1.58
CA SER A 176 4.55 32.78 0.68
C SER A 176 5.10 31.37 0.69
N TRP A 177 5.71 30.95 -0.42
CA TRP A 177 6.29 29.64 -0.61
C TRP A 177 7.72 29.76 -1.14
N GLN A 178 8.65 29.09 -0.49
CA GLN A 178 10.05 29.05 -0.91
C GLN A 178 10.37 27.68 -1.51
N ALA A 179 10.91 27.66 -2.71
CA ALA A 179 11.40 26.43 -3.33
C ALA A 179 12.54 25.81 -2.50
N ARG A 180 12.49 24.50 -2.37
CA ARG A 180 13.50 23.68 -1.66
C ARG A 180 14.42 22.96 -2.63
N VAL A 181 14.00 22.80 -3.88
CA VAL A 181 14.75 22.22 -4.99
C VAL A 181 14.82 23.23 -6.12
N GLU A 182 15.93 23.26 -6.85
CA GLU A 182 16.12 24.16 -8.00
C GLU A 182 15.30 23.68 -9.21
N ASP A 183 15.34 22.35 -9.45
CA ASP A 183 14.64 21.71 -10.55
C ASP A 183 13.67 20.63 -10.06
N ALA A 184 12.54 20.52 -10.74
CA ALA A 184 11.57 19.48 -10.50
C ALA A 184 12.10 18.10 -10.98
N ALA A 185 11.72 17.01 -10.29
CA ALA A 185 12.11 15.64 -10.67
C ALA A 185 11.54 15.18 -12.02
N GLY A 186 10.54 15.89 -12.58
CA GLY A 186 9.72 15.47 -13.70
C GLY A 186 8.44 14.76 -13.24
N ALA A 187 7.58 14.38 -14.17
CA ALA A 187 6.30 13.72 -13.83
C ALA A 187 6.51 12.50 -12.93
N VAL A 188 5.85 12.49 -11.77
CA VAL A 188 5.95 11.42 -10.79
C VAL A 188 4.70 10.55 -10.78
N ARG A 189 4.88 9.27 -10.58
CA ARG A 189 3.82 8.28 -10.31
C ARG A 189 3.51 8.18 -8.82
N GLU A 190 4.56 8.17 -8.02
CA GLU A 190 4.50 8.13 -6.56
C GLU A 190 5.57 9.04 -5.99
N LEU A 191 5.26 9.67 -4.87
CA LEU A 191 6.18 10.52 -4.14
C LEU A 191 5.92 10.33 -2.64
N ARG A 192 6.97 10.00 -1.90
CA ARG A 192 6.90 9.78 -0.46
C ARG A 192 7.96 10.58 0.27
N ARG A 193 7.58 11.03 1.45
CA ARG A 193 8.44 11.73 2.39
C ARG A 193 8.68 10.88 3.63
N SER A 194 9.93 10.81 4.07
CA SER A 194 10.31 10.22 5.34
C SER A 194 10.09 11.22 6.50
N VAL A 195 10.16 10.72 7.73
CA VAL A 195 10.00 11.54 8.94
C VAL A 195 11.11 12.59 9.08
N ASP A 196 12.31 12.32 8.58
CA ASP A 196 13.47 13.22 8.60
C ASP A 196 13.50 14.19 7.40
N GLY A 197 12.50 14.17 6.54
CA GLY A 197 12.31 15.11 5.43
C GLY A 197 12.94 14.70 4.12
N ARG A 198 13.51 13.49 4.01
CA ARG A 198 13.98 12.95 2.73
C ARG A 198 12.78 12.56 1.87
N TYR A 199 12.96 12.62 0.56
CA TYR A 199 11.95 12.21 -0.41
C TYR A 199 12.47 11.09 -1.32
N VAL A 200 11.55 10.23 -1.72
CA VAL A 200 11.72 9.31 -2.84
C VAL A 200 10.57 9.52 -3.83
N SER A 201 10.89 9.61 -5.11
CA SER A 201 9.92 9.72 -6.18
C SER A 201 10.10 8.59 -7.20
N VAL A 202 8.98 8.05 -7.69
CA VAL A 202 8.95 7.12 -8.81
C VAL A 202 8.56 7.88 -10.06
N SER A 203 9.34 7.77 -11.13
CA SER A 203 9.04 8.42 -12.42
C SER A 203 7.67 7.99 -12.97
N GLY A 204 7.00 8.83 -13.72
CA GLY A 204 5.67 8.56 -14.30
C GLY A 204 5.59 7.24 -15.07
N LEU A 205 6.67 6.86 -15.76
CA LEU A 205 6.79 5.59 -16.47
C LEU A 205 7.26 4.42 -15.58
N GLY A 206 7.76 4.69 -14.36
CA GLY A 206 8.28 3.67 -13.43
C GLY A 206 9.59 3.02 -13.87
N ASN A 207 10.37 3.69 -14.71
CA ASN A 207 11.64 3.18 -15.24
C ASN A 207 12.87 3.61 -14.44
N PHE A 208 12.75 4.68 -13.64
CA PHE A 208 13.75 5.16 -12.70
C PHE A 208 13.07 5.71 -11.44
N PHE A 209 13.84 6.00 -10.43
CA PHE A 209 13.41 6.72 -9.24
C PHE A 209 14.40 7.84 -8.92
N SER A 210 14.00 8.77 -8.09
CA SER A 210 14.87 9.85 -7.63
C SER A 210 14.75 10.00 -6.12
N THR A 211 15.86 10.41 -5.48
CA THR A 211 15.89 10.75 -4.05
C THR A 211 16.27 12.22 -3.90
N TRP A 212 15.81 12.81 -2.82
CA TRP A 212 16.19 14.16 -2.41
C TRP A 212 16.29 14.23 -0.89
N GLU A 213 17.28 14.96 -0.41
CA GLU A 213 17.52 15.19 1.01
C GLU A 213 17.50 16.69 1.32
N PRO A 214 17.05 17.10 2.53
CA PRO A 214 17.05 18.49 2.94
C PRO A 214 18.45 19.12 2.80
N GLY A 215 18.52 20.23 2.07
CA GLY A 215 19.78 20.94 1.80
C GLY A 215 20.43 20.61 0.46
N GLN A 216 20.02 19.55 -0.23
CA GLN A 216 20.47 19.31 -1.60
C GLN A 216 19.75 20.26 -2.57
N PRO A 217 20.45 20.84 -3.56
CA PRO A 217 19.82 21.74 -4.53
C PRO A 217 18.93 21.01 -5.53
N THR A 218 19.27 19.76 -5.89
CA THR A 218 18.61 19.00 -6.96
C THR A 218 18.29 17.58 -6.53
N TRP A 219 17.37 16.94 -7.25
CA TRP A 219 17.08 15.53 -7.14
C TRP A 219 18.24 14.68 -7.66
N GLN A 220 18.54 13.60 -6.94
CA GLN A 220 19.48 12.57 -7.40
C GLN A 220 18.70 11.47 -8.14
N VAL A 221 19.02 11.27 -9.43
CA VAL A 221 18.34 10.30 -10.30
C VAL A 221 19.06 8.95 -10.27
N HIS A 222 18.30 7.87 -10.03
CA HIS A 222 18.78 6.49 -9.97
C HIS A 222 18.20 5.68 -11.12
N GLN A 223 19.02 5.33 -12.09
CA GLN A 223 18.62 4.53 -13.24
C GLN A 223 18.48 3.05 -12.88
N ARG A 224 17.53 2.38 -13.52
CA ARG A 224 17.29 0.96 -13.28
C ARG A 224 17.51 0.14 -14.54
N MET A 225 18.29 -0.93 -14.40
CA MET A 225 18.52 -1.94 -15.46
C MET A 225 17.47 -3.06 -15.40
N SER A 226 16.19 -2.71 -15.28
CA SER A 226 15.09 -3.69 -15.14
C SER A 226 13.94 -3.34 -16.07
N SER A 227 13.40 -4.34 -16.76
CA SER A 227 12.17 -4.22 -17.55
C SER A 227 10.90 -4.10 -16.68
N GLN A 228 10.98 -4.48 -15.40
CA GLN A 228 9.86 -4.41 -14.46
C GLN A 228 9.71 -2.96 -13.95
N ARG A 229 8.62 -2.32 -14.35
CA ARG A 229 8.33 -0.94 -13.96
C ARG A 229 7.98 -0.84 -12.50
N LEU A 230 8.49 0.19 -11.83
CA LEU A 230 8.11 0.52 -10.46
C LEU A 230 6.63 0.90 -10.39
N GLN A 231 5.97 0.44 -9.35
CA GLN A 231 4.62 0.84 -8.98
C GLN A 231 4.68 1.90 -7.88
N THR A 232 5.37 1.61 -6.80
CA THR A 232 5.53 2.49 -5.64
C THR A 232 6.86 2.21 -4.95
N MET A 233 7.31 3.18 -4.16
CA MET A 233 8.47 3.11 -3.29
C MET A 233 8.19 3.84 -1.98
N GLY A 234 8.96 3.57 -0.96
CA GLY A 234 8.89 4.28 0.31
C GLY A 234 10.07 3.95 1.21
N PHE A 235 9.94 4.33 2.48
CA PHE A 235 10.97 4.17 3.48
C PHE A 235 10.62 3.04 4.46
N GLN A 236 11.61 2.24 4.82
CA GLN A 236 11.56 1.29 5.92
C GLN A 236 11.65 2.06 7.26
N PRO A 237 11.34 1.42 8.41
CA PRO A 237 11.45 2.08 9.71
C PRO A 237 12.86 2.59 10.06
N ASP A 238 13.90 1.97 9.51
CA ASP A 238 15.31 2.36 9.66
C ASP A 238 15.74 3.45 8.67
N GLY A 239 14.82 3.91 7.81
CA GLY A 239 15.06 4.94 6.82
C GLY A 239 15.67 4.45 5.50
N ALA A 240 15.95 3.15 5.35
CA ALA A 240 16.30 2.56 4.07
C ALA A 240 15.08 2.49 3.13
N LEU A 241 15.30 2.28 1.83
CA LEU A 241 14.22 2.26 0.85
C LEU A 241 13.61 0.85 0.69
N TRP A 242 12.36 0.81 0.28
CA TRP A 242 11.73 -0.37 -0.30
C TRP A 242 11.10 -0.01 -1.65
N MET A 243 10.93 -1.00 -2.53
CA MET A 243 10.24 -0.82 -3.79
C MET A 243 9.29 -1.97 -4.10
N LEU A 244 8.17 -1.62 -4.73
CA LEU A 244 7.27 -2.55 -5.41
C LEU A 244 7.34 -2.31 -6.92
N ALA A 245 7.49 -3.38 -7.68
CA ALA A 245 7.49 -3.34 -9.14
C ALA A 245 6.44 -4.29 -9.72
N ARG A 246 6.14 -4.14 -11.01
CA ARG A 246 5.24 -5.03 -11.74
C ARG A 246 5.66 -6.49 -11.59
N GLY A 247 4.70 -7.41 -11.62
CA GLY A 247 4.93 -8.82 -11.35
C GLY A 247 5.09 -9.12 -9.86
N ALA A 248 4.52 -8.28 -9.00
CA ALA A 248 4.55 -8.41 -7.53
C ALA A 248 5.97 -8.48 -6.95
N GLN A 249 6.95 -7.89 -7.62
CA GLN A 249 8.33 -7.87 -7.14
C GLN A 249 8.52 -6.83 -6.05
N LEU A 250 8.86 -7.31 -4.88
CA LEU A 250 9.25 -6.52 -3.72
C LEU A 250 10.77 -6.60 -3.55
N ARG A 251 11.41 -5.49 -3.22
CA ARG A 251 12.81 -5.44 -2.81
C ARG A 251 12.99 -4.49 -1.64
N PHE A 252 13.88 -4.87 -0.76
CA PHE A 252 14.37 -4.03 0.33
C PHE A 252 15.78 -3.56 0.01
N ASN A 253 16.05 -2.31 0.31
CA ASN A 253 17.41 -1.79 0.36
C ASN A 253 17.99 -2.17 1.73
N PRO A 254 19.18 -2.78 1.81
CA PRO A 254 19.80 -3.17 3.07
C PRO A 254 20.62 -2.04 3.72
N ASP A 255 20.85 -0.93 3.01
CA ASP A 255 21.68 0.17 3.48
C ASP A 255 21.03 1.52 3.16
N ALA A 256 20.59 2.23 4.20
CA ALA A 256 19.97 3.54 4.06
C ALA A 256 20.90 4.61 3.45
N ALA A 257 22.23 4.40 3.51
CA ALA A 257 23.22 5.32 2.96
C ALA A 257 23.46 5.14 1.46
N ASP A 258 23.11 3.96 0.89
CA ASP A 258 23.28 3.67 -0.53
C ASP A 258 21.92 3.33 -1.18
N PRO A 259 21.24 4.29 -1.81
CA PRO A 259 19.93 4.07 -2.43
C PRO A 259 19.97 3.14 -3.65
N GLU A 260 21.13 2.77 -4.16
CA GLU A 260 21.27 1.88 -5.31
C GLU A 260 21.51 0.41 -4.92
N GLN A 261 21.79 0.11 -3.67
CA GLN A 261 21.99 -1.25 -3.18
C GLN A 261 20.65 -1.95 -2.92
N TRP A 262 20.34 -2.96 -3.72
CA TRP A 262 19.03 -3.67 -3.61
C TRP A 262 19.22 -5.16 -3.32
N GLY A 263 18.47 -5.63 -2.34
CA GLY A 263 18.34 -7.05 -2.05
C GLY A 263 17.70 -7.83 -3.21
N LYS A 264 17.71 -9.16 -3.10
CA LYS A 264 17.03 -10.04 -4.07
C LYS A 264 15.54 -9.71 -4.14
N ALA A 265 14.95 -9.90 -5.34
CA ALA A 265 13.51 -9.78 -5.48
C ALA A 265 12.79 -10.85 -4.66
N ILE A 266 11.82 -10.41 -3.88
CA ILE A 266 10.86 -11.24 -3.16
C ILE A 266 9.57 -11.17 -3.96
N ILE A 267 8.94 -12.31 -4.21
CA ILE A 267 7.63 -12.39 -4.84
C ILE A 267 6.70 -13.06 -3.83
N PRO A 268 5.95 -12.27 -3.04
CA PRO A 268 4.94 -12.83 -2.14
C PRO A 268 3.86 -13.61 -2.91
N ILE A 269 3.06 -14.37 -2.18
CA ILE A 269 1.95 -15.15 -2.76
C ILE A 269 1.01 -14.20 -3.52
N THR A 270 0.87 -14.41 -4.83
CA THR A 270 -0.01 -13.58 -5.67
C THR A 270 -1.01 -14.45 -6.43
N ASN A 271 -2.24 -13.94 -6.59
CA ASN A 271 -3.27 -14.53 -7.45
C ASN A 271 -3.29 -13.88 -8.85
N GLY A 272 -2.13 -13.39 -9.33
CA GLY A 272 -2.03 -12.66 -10.59
C GLY A 272 -2.25 -11.16 -10.47
N TYR A 273 -2.62 -10.65 -9.29
CA TYR A 273 -2.76 -9.23 -9.00
C TYR A 273 -1.44 -8.66 -8.47
N GLY A 274 -1.14 -7.41 -8.85
CA GLY A 274 0.02 -6.69 -8.32
C GLY A 274 -0.27 -6.08 -6.97
N TYR A 275 0.79 -5.81 -6.21
CA TYR A 275 0.71 -5.02 -4.98
C TYR A 275 0.80 -3.53 -5.32
N LEU A 276 0.07 -2.71 -4.56
CA LEU A 276 -0.06 -1.28 -4.78
C LEU A 276 0.60 -0.46 -3.68
N ASP A 277 0.64 -0.99 -2.45
CA ASP A 277 1.27 -0.33 -1.32
C ASP A 277 1.83 -1.29 -0.28
N MET A 278 2.70 -0.77 0.59
CA MET A 278 3.31 -1.49 1.70
C MET A 278 3.62 -0.56 2.87
N ALA A 279 3.40 -1.06 4.09
CA ALA A 279 3.74 -0.36 5.34
C ALA A 279 4.10 -1.34 6.44
N TRP A 280 4.71 -0.83 7.52
CA TRP A 280 5.01 -1.57 8.75
C TRP A 280 4.01 -1.17 9.84
N ASP A 281 3.47 -2.16 10.53
CA ASP A 281 2.71 -1.91 11.75
C ASP A 281 3.65 -1.57 12.94
N PRO A 282 3.12 -1.11 14.08
CA PRO A 282 3.92 -0.76 15.25
C PRO A 282 4.72 -1.92 15.85
N ARG A 283 4.37 -3.17 15.52
CA ARG A 283 5.07 -4.39 15.96
C ARG A 283 6.17 -4.81 14.99
N GLY A 284 6.33 -4.10 13.86
CA GLY A 284 7.32 -4.41 12.83
C GLY A 284 6.87 -5.44 11.80
N THR A 285 5.59 -5.85 11.81
CA THR A 285 5.02 -6.69 10.75
C THR A 285 4.87 -5.88 9.47
N ILE A 286 5.31 -6.45 8.38
CA ILE A 286 5.15 -5.84 7.05
C ILE A 286 3.77 -6.19 6.52
N TRP A 287 3.04 -5.20 6.05
CA TRP A 287 1.78 -5.35 5.36
C TRP A 287 1.89 -4.88 3.92
N THR A 288 1.35 -5.65 2.96
CA THR A 288 1.24 -5.24 1.55
C THR A 288 -0.16 -5.48 1.04
N GLY A 289 -0.69 -4.49 0.35
CA GLY A 289 -2.03 -4.48 -0.21
C GLY A 289 -2.02 -4.36 -1.73
N GLY A 290 -3.05 -4.87 -2.37
CA GLY A 290 -3.14 -4.83 -3.83
C GLY A 290 -4.52 -5.16 -4.38
N GLY A 291 -4.55 -5.66 -5.61
CA GLY A 291 -5.78 -5.95 -6.33
C GLY A 291 -6.64 -7.03 -5.69
N SER A 292 -7.96 -6.91 -5.88
CA SER A 292 -8.95 -7.93 -5.52
C SER A 292 -8.89 -8.40 -4.06
N GLY A 293 -8.83 -7.46 -3.11
CA GLY A 293 -8.81 -7.78 -1.68
C GLY A 293 -7.50 -8.40 -1.18
N THR A 294 -6.46 -8.40 -1.99
CA THR A 294 -5.17 -8.93 -1.57
C THR A 294 -4.57 -8.08 -0.46
N LEU A 295 -4.48 -8.66 0.73
CA LEU A 295 -3.80 -8.09 1.90
C LEU A 295 -2.94 -9.19 2.52
N LEU A 296 -1.63 -8.97 2.59
CA LEU A 296 -0.68 -9.93 3.12
C LEU A 296 0.11 -9.34 4.26
N SER A 297 0.54 -10.20 5.18
CA SER A 297 1.46 -9.86 6.26
C SER A 297 2.71 -10.74 6.26
N SER A 298 3.81 -10.18 6.76
CA SER A 298 5.06 -10.88 7.03
C SER A 298 5.66 -10.40 8.35
N SER A 299 5.88 -11.31 9.28
CA SER A 299 6.52 -11.05 10.57
C SER A 299 8.01 -11.41 10.62
N ASP A 300 8.58 -11.86 9.51
CA ASP A 300 9.94 -12.38 9.41
C ASP A 300 10.83 -11.61 8.41
N GLY A 301 10.49 -10.35 8.16
CA GLY A 301 11.24 -9.48 7.23
C GLY A 301 11.01 -9.81 5.76
N GLY A 302 9.82 -10.31 5.42
CA GLY A 302 9.44 -10.58 4.03
C GLY A 302 9.85 -11.97 3.53
N ARG A 303 10.32 -12.88 4.39
CA ARG A 303 10.70 -14.24 4.01
C ARG A 303 9.49 -15.13 3.78
N THR A 304 8.50 -15.04 4.64
CA THR A 304 7.21 -15.72 4.48
C THR A 304 6.05 -14.74 4.55
N TRP A 305 4.95 -15.07 3.88
CA TRP A 305 3.79 -14.21 3.76
C TRP A 305 2.51 -14.97 4.05
N GLN A 306 1.60 -14.34 4.76
CA GLN A 306 0.29 -14.88 5.10
C GLN A 306 -0.80 -13.96 4.54
N ARG A 307 -1.91 -14.57 4.08
CA ARG A 307 -3.08 -13.83 3.62
C ARG A 307 -3.91 -13.41 4.81
N ASP A 308 -4.41 -12.18 4.76
CA ASP A 308 -5.37 -11.70 5.74
C ASP A 308 -6.80 -12.09 5.33
N PRO A 309 -7.54 -12.80 6.20
CA PRO A 309 -8.88 -13.30 5.86
C PRO A 309 -9.92 -12.18 5.72
N VAL A 310 -9.74 -11.03 6.38
CA VAL A 310 -10.64 -9.88 6.25
C VAL A 310 -10.41 -9.20 4.91
N GLY A 311 -9.16 -9.08 4.48
CA GLY A 311 -8.81 -8.56 3.16
C GLY A 311 -9.45 -9.38 2.04
N GLU A 312 -9.37 -10.70 2.11
CA GLU A 312 -9.94 -11.60 1.09
C GLU A 312 -11.47 -11.47 0.93
N GLN A 313 -12.16 -10.98 1.95
CA GLN A 313 -13.62 -10.75 1.91
C GLN A 313 -13.99 -9.40 1.27
N GLN A 314 -13.00 -8.55 0.94
CA GLN A 314 -13.26 -7.24 0.35
C GLN A 314 -13.04 -7.28 -1.18
N PRO A 315 -14.10 -7.12 -1.99
CA PRO A 315 -13.97 -7.11 -3.46
C PRO A 315 -13.46 -5.75 -3.97
N THR A 316 -12.29 -5.33 -3.51
CA THR A 316 -11.71 -4.00 -3.78
C THR A 316 -10.22 -4.09 -4.11
N ASN A 317 -9.66 -3.01 -4.64
CA ASN A 317 -8.21 -2.82 -4.70
C ASN A 317 -7.78 -1.99 -3.50
N PHE A 318 -6.88 -2.51 -2.68
CA PHE A 318 -6.24 -1.76 -1.60
C PHE A 318 -5.13 -0.91 -2.17
N THR A 319 -5.31 0.40 -2.13
CA THR A 319 -4.43 1.37 -2.79
C THR A 319 -3.42 2.02 -1.85
N ARG A 320 -3.71 2.01 -0.54
CA ARG A 320 -2.85 2.63 0.48
C ARG A 320 -2.94 1.90 1.81
N ILE A 321 -1.79 1.74 2.47
CA ILE A 321 -1.70 1.27 3.86
C ILE A 321 -1.00 2.38 4.65
N VAL A 322 -1.63 2.82 5.73
CA VAL A 322 -1.12 3.92 6.57
C VAL A 322 -1.06 3.46 8.00
N PHE A 323 0.07 3.66 8.64
CA PHE A 323 0.21 3.61 10.10
C PHE A 323 0.68 4.96 10.58
N ALA A 324 -0.08 5.56 11.48
CA ALA A 324 0.28 6.81 12.13
C ALA A 324 1.25 6.56 13.31
N ALA A 325 1.94 7.61 13.74
CA ALA A 325 2.92 7.53 14.83
C ALA A 325 2.32 7.07 16.18
N ASP A 326 1.03 7.29 16.39
CA ASP A 326 0.26 6.83 17.54
C ASP A 326 -0.21 5.38 17.46
N GLY A 327 0.17 4.67 16.39
CA GLY A 327 -0.14 3.26 16.17
C GLY A 327 -1.47 3.00 15.47
N LYS A 328 -2.27 4.02 15.16
CA LYS A 328 -3.47 3.85 14.33
C LYS A 328 -3.09 3.38 12.93
N GLY A 329 -3.82 2.39 12.42
CA GLY A 329 -3.59 1.85 11.09
C GLY A 329 -4.85 1.81 10.25
N PHE A 330 -4.70 2.10 8.95
CA PHE A 330 -5.79 2.03 7.98
C PHE A 330 -5.32 1.43 6.67
N VAL A 331 -6.20 0.63 6.05
CA VAL A 331 -6.06 0.21 4.65
C VAL A 331 -7.16 0.90 3.86
N LEU A 332 -6.76 1.74 2.92
CA LEU A 332 -7.66 2.48 2.04
C LEU A 332 -7.82 1.70 0.73
N GLY A 333 -9.06 1.46 0.35
CA GLY A 333 -9.40 0.76 -0.88
C GLY A 333 -10.33 1.60 -1.77
N GLU A 334 -10.58 1.12 -2.97
CA GLU A 334 -11.51 1.76 -3.89
C GLU A 334 -12.96 1.65 -3.40
N ARG A 335 -13.83 2.52 -3.91
CA ARG A 335 -15.29 2.51 -3.71
C ARG A 335 -15.71 2.53 -2.24
N GLY A 336 -15.10 3.41 -1.45
CA GLY A 336 -15.45 3.57 -0.03
C GLY A 336 -14.97 2.42 0.86
N SER A 337 -14.06 1.58 0.40
CA SER A 337 -13.51 0.50 1.24
C SER A 337 -12.48 1.04 2.22
N LEU A 338 -12.67 0.72 3.48
CA LEU A 338 -11.78 1.08 4.58
C LEU A 338 -11.64 -0.08 5.56
N LEU A 339 -10.40 -0.43 5.90
CA LEU A 339 -10.11 -1.29 7.04
C LEU A 339 -9.39 -0.47 8.11
N ARG A 340 -9.72 -0.71 9.37
CA ARG A 340 -9.09 -0.11 10.56
C ARG A 340 -8.30 -1.17 11.31
N TRP A 341 -7.11 -0.81 11.75
CA TRP A 341 -6.27 -1.62 12.63
C TRP A 341 -6.81 -1.62 14.06
N VAL A 342 -6.93 -2.81 14.66
CA VAL A 342 -7.39 -3.03 16.04
C VAL A 342 -6.45 -3.98 16.82
N GLY A 343 -5.30 -4.31 16.20
CA GLY A 343 -4.34 -5.26 16.71
C GLY A 343 -3.32 -4.73 17.71
#